data_340c7f4b3c32c02812790b47a899eb33
#
_entry.id   340c7f4b3c32c02812790b47a899eb33
#
_cell.length_a   1.000
_cell.length_b   1.000
_cell.length_c   1.000
_cell.angle_alpha   90.00
_cell.angle_beta   90.00
_cell.angle_gamma   90.00
#
_symmetry.space_group_name_H-M   'P 1'
#
loop_
_entity.id
_entity.type
_entity.pdbx_description
1 polymer ?
#
loop_
_entity_poly.entity_id
_entity_poly.type
_entity_poly.pdbx_seq_one_letter_code
_entity_poly.pdbx_strand_id
1 'polypeptide(L)'
;MEKWNELGSGRIAYTKRTLILENEIIILAIAASFIAAALTVPAGFGLSTMLTPVVLMLMDPHEAVAVVAVVHGAHNAGKSWTLWENIDFKAFRHYGVWLILGAIIGAILQNQVPQKPLLGIMGVFLITLPLLTLSESWKDYRLTETNDRIGGFGSGFMGGLSGHQGALRAMFLTSRISDKMAYAATAS
;
A
#
# COMPACT_ATOMS: atom_id res chain seq x y z
N MET A 1 22.11 9.70 49.65
CA MET A 1 22.43 10.39 48.39
C MET A 1 22.69 9.42 47.22
N GLU A 2 23.35 8.28 47.42
CA GLU A 2 23.63 7.26 46.38
C GLU A 2 22.38 6.71 45.68
N LYS A 3 21.36 6.38 46.45
CA LYS A 3 20.12 5.75 45.88
C LYS A 3 19.34 6.62 44.90
N TRP A 4 19.48 7.93 44.97
CA TRP A 4 18.87 8.88 44.00
C TRP A 4 19.68 8.99 42.71
N ASN A 5 20.98 8.79 42.75
CA ASN A 5 21.85 8.78 41.58
C ASN A 5 21.63 7.52 40.71
N GLU A 6 21.44 6.35 41.36
CA GLU A 6 21.15 5.11 40.60
C GLU A 6 19.80 5.14 39.88
N LEU A 7 18.75 5.69 40.50
CA LEU A 7 17.43 5.85 39.88
C LEU A 7 17.45 6.86 38.73
N GLY A 8 18.28 7.88 38.80
CA GLY A 8 18.48 8.86 37.73
C GLY A 8 19.23 8.28 36.54
N SER A 9 20.33 7.56 36.81
CA SER A 9 21.15 6.92 35.76
C SER A 9 20.39 5.82 35.01
N GLY A 10 19.61 5.00 35.73
CA GLY A 10 18.77 3.97 35.11
C GLY A 10 17.69 4.53 34.19
N ARG A 11 17.04 5.63 34.59
CA ARG A 11 16.02 6.31 33.75
C ARG A 11 16.63 6.91 32.50
N ILE A 12 17.78 7.57 32.61
CA ILE A 12 18.48 8.16 31.45
C ILE A 12 18.95 7.06 30.49
N ALA A 13 19.49 5.96 31.01
CA ALA A 13 19.91 4.82 30.18
C ALA A 13 18.72 4.17 29.44
N TYR A 14 17.58 3.99 30.12
CA TYR A 14 16.35 3.47 29.52
C TYR A 14 15.83 4.39 28.41
N THR A 15 15.71 5.68 28.67
CA THR A 15 15.26 6.67 27.67
C THR A 15 16.20 6.71 26.47
N LYS A 16 17.52 6.70 26.70
CA LYS A 16 18.50 6.68 25.60
C LYS A 16 18.41 5.40 24.75
N ARG A 17 18.22 4.25 25.40
CA ARG A 17 18.03 2.98 24.69
C ARG A 17 16.74 2.96 23.87
N THR A 18 15.65 3.51 24.40
CA THR A 18 14.37 3.62 23.67
C THR A 18 14.51 4.51 22.44
N LEU A 19 15.14 5.68 22.57
CA LEU A 19 15.39 6.58 21.44
C LEU A 19 16.29 5.97 20.36
N ILE A 20 17.29 5.18 20.75
CA ILE A 20 18.14 4.48 19.79
C ILE A 20 17.34 3.43 19.03
N LEU A 21 16.52 2.63 19.72
CA LEU A 21 15.67 1.61 19.10
C LEU A 21 14.63 2.24 18.15
N GLU A 22 14.03 3.38 18.51
CA GLU A 22 13.11 4.10 17.65
C GLU A 22 13.79 4.58 16.36
N ASN A 23 15.00 5.13 16.46
CA ASN A 23 15.77 5.55 15.29
C ASN A 23 16.16 4.38 14.39
N GLU A 24 16.57 3.24 14.95
CA GLU A 24 16.88 2.03 14.20
C GLU A 24 15.66 1.49 13.46
N ILE A 25 14.49 1.49 14.09
CA ILE A 25 13.21 1.10 13.46
C ILE A 25 12.88 2.01 12.29
N ILE A 26 13.02 3.33 12.46
CA ILE A 26 12.77 4.31 11.40
C ILE A 26 13.72 4.06 10.21
N ILE A 27 15.00 3.86 10.47
CA ILE A 27 16.02 3.59 9.43
C ILE A 27 15.67 2.30 8.69
N LEU A 28 15.30 1.24 9.42
CA LEU A 28 14.90 -0.04 8.82
C LEU A 28 13.63 0.11 7.97
N ALA A 29 12.64 0.88 8.43
CA ALA A 29 11.42 1.16 7.68
C ALA A 29 11.71 1.94 6.37
N ILE A 30 12.60 2.93 6.43
CA ILE A 30 13.03 3.69 5.26
C ILE A 30 13.78 2.76 4.27
N ALA A 31 14.73 1.96 4.74
CA ALA A 31 15.49 1.04 3.91
C ALA A 31 14.58 -0.02 3.26
N ALA A 32 13.67 -0.61 4.03
CA ALA A 32 12.69 -1.57 3.52
C ALA A 32 11.74 -0.94 2.49
N SER A 33 11.31 0.30 2.70
CA SER A 33 10.49 1.06 1.76
C SER A 33 11.22 1.27 0.43
N PHE A 34 12.50 1.64 0.49
CA PHE A 34 13.33 1.86 -0.69
C PHE A 34 13.56 0.56 -1.47
N ILE A 35 13.88 -0.53 -0.78
CA ILE A 35 14.06 -1.85 -1.40
C ILE A 35 12.75 -2.34 -2.02
N ALA A 36 11.64 -2.23 -1.30
CA ALA A 36 10.32 -2.60 -1.81
C ALA A 36 9.95 -1.79 -3.05
N ALA A 37 10.21 -0.48 -3.06
CA ALA A 37 9.98 0.39 -4.22
C ALA A 37 10.81 -0.05 -5.43
N ALA A 38 12.09 -0.35 -5.24
CA ALA A 38 12.98 -0.80 -6.30
C ALA A 38 12.55 -2.16 -6.91
N LEU A 39 12.10 -3.09 -6.07
CA LEU A 39 11.67 -4.43 -6.49
C LEU A 39 10.31 -4.43 -7.19
N THR A 40 9.43 -3.48 -6.88
CA THR A 40 8.07 -3.42 -7.47
C THR A 40 8.06 -2.91 -8.91
N VAL A 41 9.07 -2.17 -9.34
CA VAL A 41 9.17 -1.66 -10.71
C VAL A 41 9.20 -2.80 -11.73
N PRO A 42 10.08 -3.81 -11.63
CA PRO A 42 10.11 -4.93 -12.57
C PRO A 42 9.02 -5.97 -12.33
N ALA A 43 8.56 -6.16 -11.08
CA ALA A 43 7.64 -7.23 -10.72
C ALA A 43 6.16 -6.92 -11.02
N GLY A 44 5.79 -5.65 -11.25
CA GLY A 44 4.39 -5.25 -11.49
C GLY A 44 3.46 -5.40 -10.28
N PHE A 45 3.95 -5.98 -9.18
CA PHE A 45 3.21 -6.07 -7.93
C PHE A 45 3.25 -4.74 -7.17
N GLY A 46 2.14 -4.40 -6.52
CA GLY A 46 2.04 -3.13 -5.81
C GLY A 46 3.05 -3.02 -4.65
N LEU A 47 3.69 -1.87 -4.55
CA LEU A 47 4.60 -1.51 -3.46
C LEU A 47 4.01 -1.84 -2.08
N SER A 48 2.71 -1.59 -1.88
CA SER A 48 2.00 -1.87 -0.64
C SER A 48 2.04 -3.35 -0.24
N THR A 49 1.95 -4.27 -1.20
CA THR A 49 1.95 -5.72 -0.90
C THR A 49 3.28 -6.19 -0.30
N MET A 50 4.39 -5.59 -0.70
CA MET A 50 5.71 -5.92 -0.16
C MET A 50 6.04 -5.13 1.11
N LEU A 51 5.61 -3.87 1.17
CA LEU A 51 5.93 -2.98 2.28
C LEU A 51 5.08 -3.26 3.52
N THR A 52 3.79 -3.58 3.35
CA THR A 52 2.85 -3.75 4.48
C THR A 52 3.30 -4.80 5.50
N PRO A 53 3.75 -6.02 5.14
CA PRO A 53 4.21 -6.99 6.14
C PRO A 53 5.36 -6.46 6.99
N VAL A 54 6.30 -5.74 6.38
CA VAL A 54 7.47 -5.19 7.08
C VAL A 54 7.03 -4.10 8.06
N VAL A 55 6.16 -3.20 7.62
CA VAL A 55 5.67 -2.09 8.46
C VAL A 55 4.81 -2.61 9.61
N LEU A 56 3.98 -3.65 9.39
CA LEU A 56 3.19 -4.31 10.44
C LEU A 56 4.04 -5.00 11.53
N MET A 57 5.29 -5.34 11.24
CA MET A 57 6.22 -5.84 12.27
C MET A 57 6.75 -4.73 13.18
N LEU A 58 6.62 -3.48 12.77
CA LEU A 58 7.25 -2.32 13.42
C LEU A 58 6.23 -1.42 14.12
N MET A 59 4.96 -1.45 13.73
CA MET A 59 3.93 -0.54 14.24
C MET A 59 2.52 -1.13 14.16
N ASP A 60 1.57 -0.46 14.80
CA ASP A 60 0.17 -0.87 14.82
C ASP A 60 -0.49 -0.83 13.43
N PRO A 61 -1.52 -1.67 13.17
CA PRO A 61 -2.16 -1.77 11.85
C PRO A 61 -2.65 -0.44 11.27
N HIS A 62 -3.22 0.46 12.09
CA HIS A 62 -3.69 1.77 11.62
C HIS A 62 -2.52 2.67 11.18
N GLU A 63 -1.45 2.69 11.97
CA GLU A 63 -0.24 3.42 11.64
C GLU A 63 0.44 2.84 10.40
N ALA A 64 0.48 1.51 10.29
CA ALA A 64 1.04 0.82 9.15
C ALA A 64 0.33 1.21 7.84
N VAL A 65 -1.01 1.25 7.84
CA VAL A 65 -1.78 1.70 6.66
C VAL A 65 -1.45 3.14 6.29
N ALA A 66 -1.35 4.03 7.27
CA ALA A 66 -1.01 5.43 7.03
C ALA A 66 0.39 5.60 6.42
N VAL A 67 1.39 4.92 6.99
CA VAL A 67 2.78 4.95 6.48
C VAL A 67 2.85 4.38 5.06
N VAL A 68 2.23 3.22 4.83
CA VAL A 68 2.18 2.61 3.49
C VAL A 68 1.48 3.53 2.49
N ALA A 69 0.40 4.20 2.88
CA ALA A 69 -0.32 5.13 2.01
C ALA A 69 0.55 6.33 1.61
N VAL A 70 1.30 6.91 2.55
CA VAL A 70 2.22 8.03 2.27
C VAL A 70 3.34 7.60 1.31
N VAL A 71 4.01 6.49 1.59
CA VAL A 71 5.10 5.97 0.73
C VAL A 71 4.57 5.62 -0.66
N HIS A 72 3.40 4.98 -0.73
CA HIS A 72 2.77 4.62 -1.99
C HIS A 72 2.34 5.87 -2.79
N GLY A 73 1.79 6.86 -2.12
CA GLY A 73 1.43 8.14 -2.72
C GLY A 73 2.63 8.88 -3.30
N ALA A 74 3.74 8.98 -2.56
CA ALA A 74 4.97 9.59 -3.02
C ALA A 74 5.57 8.85 -4.23
N HIS A 75 5.61 7.51 -4.17
CA HIS A 75 6.08 6.67 -5.29
C HIS A 75 5.21 6.86 -6.54
N ASN A 76 3.89 6.83 -6.40
CA ASN A 76 2.98 7.02 -7.52
C ASN A 76 3.06 8.44 -8.09
N ALA A 77 3.18 9.47 -7.26
CA ALA A 77 3.36 10.85 -7.72
C ALA A 77 4.63 10.99 -8.57
N GLY A 78 5.75 10.40 -8.13
CA GLY A 78 6.99 10.37 -8.90
C GLY A 78 6.85 9.65 -10.24
N LYS A 79 6.17 8.51 -10.25
CA LYS A 79 5.89 7.75 -11.49
C LYS A 79 4.97 8.53 -12.43
N SER A 80 3.88 9.09 -11.94
CA SER A 80 2.96 9.89 -12.75
C SER A 80 3.65 11.10 -13.36
N TRP A 81 4.54 11.74 -12.60
CA TRP A 81 5.34 12.86 -13.10
C TRP A 81 6.27 12.44 -14.23
N THR A 82 6.98 11.31 -14.07
CA THR A 82 7.95 10.82 -15.04
C THR A 82 7.30 10.26 -16.30
N LEU A 83 6.11 9.65 -16.17
CA LEU A 83 5.41 8.93 -17.23
C LEU A 83 4.15 9.65 -17.71
N TRP A 84 4.04 10.95 -17.48
CA TRP A 84 2.84 11.74 -17.75
C TRP A 84 2.31 11.58 -19.17
N GLU A 85 3.19 11.54 -20.16
CA GLU A 85 2.83 11.42 -21.58
C GLU A 85 2.22 10.05 -21.95
N ASN A 86 2.45 9.04 -21.10
CA ASN A 86 1.96 7.68 -21.30
C ASN A 86 0.62 7.40 -20.61
N ILE A 87 0.01 8.38 -19.92
CA ILE A 87 -1.24 8.18 -19.20
C ILE A 87 -2.41 7.97 -20.17
N ASP A 88 -3.10 6.84 -20.06
CA ASP A 88 -4.40 6.62 -20.72
C ASP A 88 -5.51 7.33 -19.94
N PHE A 89 -5.80 8.57 -20.32
CA PHE A 89 -6.84 9.38 -19.67
C PHE A 89 -8.25 8.79 -19.79
N LYS A 90 -8.51 7.95 -20.80
CA LYS A 90 -9.79 7.28 -20.93
C LYS A 90 -9.94 6.20 -19.86
N ALA A 91 -8.95 5.36 -19.69
CA ALA A 91 -8.91 4.37 -18.63
C ALA A 91 -8.92 5.03 -17.25
N PHE A 92 -8.12 6.09 -17.05
CA PHE A 92 -8.11 6.88 -15.80
C PHE A 92 -9.51 7.41 -15.45
N ARG A 93 -10.25 7.97 -16.39
CA ARG A 93 -11.59 8.52 -16.12
C ARG A 93 -12.61 7.44 -15.76
N HIS A 94 -12.55 6.27 -16.39
CA HIS A 94 -13.49 5.18 -16.12
C HIS A 94 -13.17 4.39 -14.86
N TYR A 95 -11.90 4.25 -14.52
CA TYR A 95 -11.43 3.46 -13.38
C TYR A 95 -10.97 4.33 -12.21
N GLY A 96 -10.11 5.32 -12.48
CA GLY A 96 -9.44 6.13 -11.46
C GLY A 96 -10.39 6.98 -10.62
N VAL A 97 -11.43 7.58 -11.22
CA VAL A 97 -12.44 8.36 -10.47
C VAL A 97 -13.13 7.49 -9.43
N TRP A 98 -13.52 6.27 -9.80
CA TRP A 98 -14.17 5.33 -8.88
C TRP A 98 -13.19 4.79 -7.83
N LEU A 99 -11.93 4.62 -8.21
CA LEU A 99 -10.87 4.26 -7.27
C LEU A 99 -10.69 5.33 -6.20
N ILE A 100 -10.66 6.60 -6.56
CA ILE A 100 -10.53 7.71 -5.61
C ILE A 100 -11.73 7.73 -4.64
N LEU A 101 -12.96 7.61 -5.16
CA LEU A 101 -14.17 7.55 -4.33
C LEU A 101 -14.14 6.37 -3.35
N GLY A 102 -13.77 5.19 -3.85
CA GLY A 102 -13.61 4.00 -3.01
C GLY A 102 -12.55 4.20 -1.92
N ALA A 103 -11.40 4.77 -2.28
CA ALA A 103 -10.29 5.01 -1.35
C ALA A 103 -10.66 5.96 -0.21
N ILE A 104 -11.40 7.03 -0.51
CA ILE A 104 -11.89 7.96 0.52
C ILE A 104 -12.82 7.24 1.50
N ILE A 105 -13.79 6.48 0.98
CA ILE A 105 -14.74 5.74 1.83
C ILE A 105 -14.01 4.68 2.65
N GLY A 106 -13.09 3.92 2.03
CA GLY A 106 -12.28 2.92 2.73
C GLY A 106 -11.42 3.52 3.85
N ALA A 107 -10.80 4.67 3.60
CA ALA A 107 -9.97 5.37 4.60
C ALA A 107 -10.80 5.91 5.79
N ILE A 108 -12.02 6.41 5.53
CA ILE A 108 -12.93 6.85 6.60
C ILE A 108 -13.33 5.66 7.47
N LEU A 109 -13.69 4.54 6.84
CA LEU A 109 -14.10 3.33 7.56
C LEU A 109 -12.94 2.65 8.30
N GLN A 110 -11.73 2.73 7.78
CA GLN A 110 -10.52 2.15 8.39
C GLN A 110 -10.36 2.60 9.86
N ASN A 111 -10.60 3.87 10.15
CA ASN A 111 -10.51 4.41 11.51
C ASN A 111 -11.59 3.87 12.47
N GLN A 112 -12.67 3.30 11.95
CA GLN A 112 -13.76 2.74 12.74
C GLN A 112 -13.61 1.23 12.97
N VAL A 113 -12.76 0.56 12.19
CA VAL A 113 -12.51 -0.87 12.31
C VAL A 113 -11.51 -1.12 13.44
N PRO A 114 -11.82 -1.95 14.44
CA PRO A 114 -10.87 -2.31 15.49
C PRO A 114 -9.60 -2.98 14.90
N GLN A 115 -8.47 -2.84 15.60
CA GLN A 115 -7.17 -3.34 15.11
C GLN A 115 -7.16 -4.83 14.74
N LYS A 116 -7.80 -5.69 15.57
CA LYS A 116 -7.81 -7.15 15.31
C LYS A 116 -8.55 -7.54 14.03
N PRO A 117 -9.80 -7.10 13.77
CA PRO A 117 -10.44 -7.31 12.48
C PRO A 117 -9.67 -6.70 11.30
N LEU A 118 -9.11 -5.50 11.46
CA LEU A 118 -8.32 -4.85 10.43
C LEU A 118 -7.11 -5.71 10.03
N LEU A 119 -6.36 -6.21 11.02
CA LEU A 119 -5.22 -7.11 10.80
C LEU A 119 -5.66 -8.40 10.09
N GLY A 120 -6.81 -8.98 10.46
CA GLY A 120 -7.39 -10.14 9.79
C GLY A 120 -7.71 -9.87 8.31
N ILE A 121 -8.35 -8.74 8.03
CA ILE A 121 -8.64 -8.29 6.66
C ILE A 121 -7.34 -8.15 5.87
N MET A 122 -6.35 -7.44 6.40
CA MET A 122 -5.05 -7.26 5.76
C MET A 122 -4.37 -8.59 5.46
N GLY A 123 -4.35 -9.53 6.43
CA GLY A 123 -3.76 -10.86 6.27
C GLY A 123 -4.45 -11.69 5.17
N VAL A 124 -5.79 -11.70 5.15
CA VAL A 124 -6.55 -12.37 4.10
C VAL A 124 -6.20 -11.81 2.72
N PHE A 125 -6.15 -10.48 2.57
CA PHE A 125 -5.82 -9.85 1.29
C PHE A 125 -4.37 -10.08 0.87
N LEU A 126 -3.41 -10.05 1.80
CA LEU A 126 -2.01 -10.35 1.52
C LEU A 126 -1.81 -11.76 0.96
N ILE A 127 -2.68 -12.71 1.34
CA ILE A 127 -2.60 -14.10 0.86
C ILE A 127 -3.43 -14.26 -0.42
N THR A 128 -4.69 -13.82 -0.41
CA THR A 128 -5.64 -14.13 -1.49
C THR A 128 -5.36 -13.35 -2.78
N LEU A 129 -4.97 -12.07 -2.70
CA LEU A 129 -4.75 -11.27 -3.90
C LEU A 129 -3.58 -11.76 -4.76
N PRO A 130 -2.40 -12.08 -4.21
CA PRO A 130 -1.33 -12.69 -5.00
C PRO A 130 -1.75 -14.04 -5.62
N LEU A 131 -2.47 -14.88 -4.89
CA LEU A 131 -2.95 -16.17 -5.41
C LEU A 131 -3.94 -15.99 -6.56
N LEU A 132 -4.85 -15.02 -6.47
CA LEU A 132 -5.78 -14.69 -7.55
C LEU A 132 -5.06 -14.18 -8.80
N THR A 133 -4.01 -13.37 -8.65
CA THR A 133 -3.23 -12.86 -9.79
C THR A 133 -2.45 -13.95 -10.51
N LEU A 134 -2.12 -15.04 -9.83
CA LEU A 134 -1.45 -16.23 -10.42
C LEU A 134 -2.44 -17.17 -11.12
N SER A 135 -3.74 -17.02 -10.88
CA SER A 135 -4.77 -17.87 -11.49
C SER A 135 -4.94 -17.56 -12.98
N GLU A 136 -4.83 -18.60 -13.81
CA GLU A 136 -5.01 -18.48 -15.27
C GLU A 136 -6.44 -18.11 -15.65
N SER A 137 -7.44 -18.53 -14.88
CA SER A 137 -8.85 -18.21 -15.12
C SER A 137 -9.14 -16.72 -15.11
N TRP A 138 -8.27 -15.92 -14.47
CA TRP A 138 -8.43 -14.48 -14.40
C TRP A 138 -7.85 -13.76 -15.63
N LYS A 139 -6.88 -14.34 -16.30
CA LYS A 139 -6.22 -13.76 -17.48
C LYS A 139 -7.16 -13.64 -18.68
N ASP A 140 -8.16 -14.52 -18.78
CA ASP A 140 -9.10 -14.58 -19.89
C ASP A 140 -10.37 -13.75 -19.67
N TYR A 141 -10.51 -13.14 -18.49
CA TYR A 141 -11.71 -12.38 -18.14
C TYR A 141 -11.75 -11.02 -18.85
N ARG A 142 -12.56 -10.90 -19.91
CA ARG A 142 -12.77 -9.64 -20.62
C ARG A 142 -13.70 -8.72 -19.83
N LEU A 143 -13.16 -7.61 -19.37
CA LEU A 143 -13.88 -6.64 -18.56
C LEU A 143 -14.64 -5.63 -19.44
N THR A 144 -15.88 -5.34 -19.05
CA THR A 144 -16.71 -4.29 -19.63
C THR A 144 -16.46 -2.96 -18.92
N GLU A 145 -16.96 -1.83 -19.49
CA GLU A 145 -16.84 -0.51 -18.83
C GLU A 145 -17.52 -0.44 -17.45
N THR A 146 -18.60 -1.19 -17.25
CA THR A 146 -19.28 -1.30 -15.94
C THR A 146 -18.37 -1.98 -14.94
N ASN A 147 -17.63 -3.00 -15.36
CA ASN A 147 -16.67 -3.69 -14.50
C ASN A 147 -15.50 -2.78 -14.11
N ASP A 148 -15.08 -1.84 -14.94
CA ASP A 148 -14.04 -0.87 -14.60
C ASP A 148 -14.46 0.03 -13.44
N ARG A 149 -15.72 0.46 -13.38
CA ARG A 149 -16.24 1.26 -12.27
C ARG A 149 -16.29 0.47 -10.99
N ILE A 150 -16.81 -0.75 -11.04
CA ILE A 150 -16.87 -1.66 -9.87
C ILE A 150 -15.47 -2.03 -9.42
N GLY A 151 -14.59 -2.37 -10.36
CA GLY A 151 -13.19 -2.70 -10.08
C GLY A 151 -12.41 -1.52 -9.51
N GLY A 152 -12.62 -0.33 -10.05
CA GLY A 152 -12.04 0.91 -9.54
C GLY A 152 -12.48 1.18 -8.12
N PHE A 153 -13.79 1.19 -7.87
CA PHE A 153 -14.33 1.42 -6.53
C PHE A 153 -13.84 0.36 -5.53
N GLY A 154 -13.96 -0.93 -5.87
CA GLY A 154 -13.52 -2.02 -5.01
C GLY A 154 -12.03 -1.97 -4.70
N SER A 155 -11.18 -1.70 -5.72
CA SER A 155 -9.73 -1.54 -5.55
C SER A 155 -9.39 -0.35 -4.66
N GLY A 156 -10.06 0.79 -4.88
CA GLY A 156 -9.88 1.98 -4.05
C GLY A 156 -10.33 1.74 -2.61
N PHE A 157 -11.51 1.16 -2.42
CA PHE A 157 -12.06 0.85 -1.10
C PHE A 157 -11.11 -0.04 -0.29
N MET A 158 -10.60 -1.10 -0.92
CA MET A 158 -9.61 -1.98 -0.28
C MET A 158 -8.29 -1.25 -0.02
N GLY A 159 -7.87 -0.39 -0.94
CA GLY A 159 -6.69 0.45 -0.75
C GLY A 159 -6.82 1.39 0.44
N GLY A 160 -7.95 2.07 0.58
CA GLY A 160 -8.24 2.95 1.70
C GLY A 160 -8.41 2.23 3.02
N LEU A 161 -9.03 1.03 3.00
CA LEU A 161 -9.30 0.25 4.21
C LEU A 161 -8.04 -0.45 4.75
N SER A 162 -7.23 -1.03 3.87
CA SER A 162 -6.13 -1.94 4.26
C SER A 162 -4.78 -1.63 3.61
N GLY A 163 -4.69 -0.61 2.77
CA GLY A 163 -3.47 -0.29 2.04
C GLY A 163 -3.20 -1.17 0.80
N HIS A 164 -4.05 -2.16 0.50
CA HIS A 164 -3.82 -3.18 -0.53
C HIS A 164 -4.67 -2.97 -1.78
N GLN A 165 -4.30 -2.05 -2.65
CA GLN A 165 -5.01 -1.82 -3.92
C GLN A 165 -4.28 -2.39 -5.16
N GLY A 166 -2.97 -2.62 -5.06
CA GLY A 166 -2.12 -2.88 -6.23
C GLY A 166 -2.52 -4.10 -7.03
N ALA A 167 -2.79 -5.22 -6.37
CA ALA A 167 -3.16 -6.46 -7.04
C ALA A 167 -4.54 -6.36 -7.72
N LEU A 168 -5.56 -5.84 -7.03
CA LEU A 168 -6.88 -5.61 -7.64
C LEU A 168 -6.79 -4.65 -8.82
N ARG A 169 -6.07 -3.54 -8.66
CA ARG A 169 -5.85 -2.59 -9.74
C ARG A 169 -5.17 -3.26 -10.95
N ALA A 170 -4.15 -4.08 -10.71
CA ALA A 170 -3.47 -4.80 -11.76
C ALA A 170 -4.44 -5.72 -12.53
N MET A 171 -5.27 -6.46 -11.82
CA MET A 171 -6.26 -7.37 -12.43
C MET A 171 -7.19 -6.66 -13.43
N PHE A 172 -7.66 -5.45 -13.10
CA PHE A 172 -8.58 -4.70 -13.95
C PHE A 172 -7.86 -3.93 -15.06
N LEU A 173 -6.78 -3.23 -14.76
CA LEU A 173 -6.12 -2.37 -15.72
C LEU A 173 -5.27 -3.13 -16.75
N THR A 174 -4.65 -4.27 -16.41
CA THR A 174 -3.87 -5.06 -17.38
C THR A 174 -4.72 -5.64 -18.51
N SER A 175 -6.00 -5.89 -18.26
CA SER A 175 -6.94 -6.32 -19.30
C SER A 175 -7.33 -5.20 -20.29
N ARG A 176 -7.12 -3.94 -19.88
CA ARG A 176 -7.45 -2.75 -20.68
C ARG A 176 -6.25 -2.14 -21.38
N ILE A 177 -5.11 -2.13 -20.69
CA ILE A 177 -3.90 -1.45 -21.14
C ILE A 177 -2.82 -2.50 -21.37
N SER A 178 -2.60 -2.86 -22.63
CA SER A 178 -1.61 -3.87 -23.04
C SER A 178 -0.17 -3.33 -22.98
N ASP A 179 0.00 -2.02 -23.20
CA ASP A 179 1.31 -1.38 -23.14
C ASP A 179 1.77 -1.21 -21.68
N LYS A 180 2.97 -1.69 -21.39
CA LYS A 180 3.52 -1.68 -20.01
C LYS A 180 3.77 -0.28 -19.48
N MET A 181 4.18 0.66 -20.35
CA MET A 181 4.47 2.03 -19.93
C MET A 181 3.18 2.78 -19.67
N ALA A 182 2.18 2.65 -20.58
CA ALA A 182 0.87 3.22 -20.40
C ALA A 182 0.16 2.65 -19.15
N TYR A 183 0.29 1.33 -18.91
CA TYR A 183 -0.19 0.71 -17.66
C TYR A 183 0.49 1.31 -16.43
N ALA A 184 1.82 1.37 -16.42
CA ALA A 184 2.59 1.90 -15.28
C ALA A 184 2.25 3.37 -14.98
N ALA A 185 2.05 4.18 -16.02
CA ALA A 185 1.65 5.58 -15.92
C ALA A 185 0.22 5.73 -15.38
N THR A 186 -0.73 5.01 -15.99
CA THR A 186 -2.17 5.14 -15.67
C THR A 186 -2.52 4.53 -14.30
N ALA A 187 -1.76 3.51 -13.89
CA ALA A 187 -1.92 2.86 -12.59
C ALA A 187 -1.28 3.63 -11.43
N SER A 188 -0.54 4.70 -11.69
CA SER A 188 0.06 5.55 -10.65
C SER A 188 -0.89 6.62 -10.21
#